data_995628a9f61ed5801a072efdb8d4e4b6
#
_entry.id   995628a9f61ed5801a072efdb8d4e4b6
#
_cell.length_a   1.000
_cell.length_b   1.000
_cell.length_c   1.000
_cell.angle_alpha   90.00
_cell.angle_beta   90.00
_cell.angle_gamma   90.00
#
_symmetry.space_group_name_H-M   'P 1'
#
loop_
_entity.id
_entity.type
_entity.pdbx_description
1 polymer ?
#
loop_
_entity_poly.entity_id
_entity_poly.type
_entity_poly.pdbx_seq_one_letter_code
_entity_poly.pdbx_strand_id
1 'polypeptide(L)'
;MKFNINFFKYRFVAFLLSISLMGLSAFLFLTKNLNLGIDFKGGIMVEAKFSEAPNLAILRDKIDKLQIGNSEIQEFGDSNTILFRLEKIDDNNMTQEQIIQKLKNELDDDTDYRRVEFVGPKVGKELKSIAIKAVLFSLIAMFIYIWFRFSGWQFGLGALVALFHDVLSTMGFFSLTQIEFNLASIAAILTIAGYSINDTVVVFDRIRENLVKTDRALEELLNQSINRPCQER
;
A
#
# COMPACT_ATOMS: atom_id res chain seq x y z
N MET A 1 -32.75 9.13 7.70
CA MET A 1 -32.75 10.42 6.97
C MET A 1 -32.32 10.13 5.54
N LYS A 2 -33.11 10.50 4.53
CA LYS A 2 -32.69 10.34 3.12
C LYS A 2 -31.83 11.53 2.75
N PHE A 3 -30.52 11.33 2.72
CA PHE A 3 -29.60 12.34 2.18
C PHE A 3 -29.78 12.42 0.66
N ASN A 4 -29.98 13.62 0.14
CA ASN A 4 -30.05 13.86 -1.30
C ASN A 4 -28.98 14.92 -1.65
N ILE A 5 -27.78 14.44 -1.92
CA ILE A 5 -26.63 15.32 -2.23
C ILE A 5 -26.59 15.53 -3.76
N ASN A 6 -26.48 16.78 -4.18
CA ASN A 6 -26.29 17.09 -5.60
C ASN A 6 -24.82 16.92 -5.99
N PHE A 7 -24.39 15.67 -6.23
CA PHE A 7 -23.01 15.33 -6.62
C PHE A 7 -22.60 16.01 -7.92
N PHE A 8 -23.51 16.12 -8.88
CA PHE A 8 -23.20 16.70 -10.18
C PHE A 8 -22.86 18.20 -10.10
N LYS A 9 -23.48 18.93 -9.18
CA LYS A 9 -23.14 20.33 -8.90
C LYS A 9 -21.69 20.51 -8.44
N TYR A 10 -21.18 19.57 -7.64
CA TYR A 10 -19.84 19.61 -7.07
C TYR A 10 -18.78 18.89 -7.90
N ARG A 11 -19.10 18.42 -9.12
CA ARG A 11 -18.19 17.63 -9.96
C ARG A 11 -16.83 18.29 -10.19
N PHE A 12 -16.79 19.60 -10.47
CA PHE A 12 -15.53 20.32 -10.72
C PHE A 12 -14.65 20.39 -9.46
N VAL A 13 -15.26 20.58 -8.29
CA VAL A 13 -14.53 20.56 -7.01
C VAL A 13 -13.98 19.17 -6.75
N ALA A 14 -14.78 18.12 -6.96
CA ALA A 14 -14.35 16.74 -6.81
C ALA A 14 -13.19 16.38 -7.76
N PHE A 15 -13.29 16.76 -9.05
CA PHE A 15 -12.21 16.56 -10.00
C PHE A 15 -10.93 17.31 -9.61
N LEU A 16 -11.05 18.56 -9.19
CA LEU A 16 -9.90 19.35 -8.75
C LEU A 16 -9.21 18.72 -7.54
N LEU A 17 -9.97 18.27 -6.56
CA LEU A 17 -9.44 17.57 -5.39
C LEU A 17 -8.76 16.26 -5.77
N SER A 18 -9.39 15.43 -6.63
CA SER A 18 -8.82 14.18 -7.11
C SER A 18 -7.53 14.39 -7.89
N ILE A 19 -7.50 15.36 -8.82
CA ILE A 19 -6.30 15.68 -9.60
C ILE A 19 -5.19 16.21 -8.68
N SER A 20 -5.53 17.06 -7.71
CA SER A 20 -4.57 17.58 -6.73
C SER A 20 -3.99 16.46 -5.87
N LEU A 21 -4.84 15.53 -5.41
CA LEU A 21 -4.41 14.36 -4.63
C LEU A 21 -3.50 13.46 -5.45
N MET A 22 -3.86 13.16 -6.69
CA MET A 22 -3.01 12.36 -7.60
C MET A 22 -1.68 13.05 -7.88
N GLY A 23 -1.69 14.36 -8.14
CA GLY A 23 -0.47 15.16 -8.35
C GLY A 23 0.43 15.16 -7.13
N LEU A 24 -0.14 15.35 -5.93
CA LEU A 24 0.59 15.28 -4.66
C LEU A 24 1.15 13.87 -4.42
N SER A 25 0.36 12.83 -4.67
CA SER A 25 0.78 11.44 -4.51
C SER A 25 1.93 11.08 -5.45
N ALA A 26 1.84 11.48 -6.72
CA ALA A 26 2.91 11.30 -7.70
C ALA A 26 4.18 12.07 -7.29
N PHE A 27 4.04 13.31 -6.85
CA PHE A 27 5.16 14.12 -6.36
C PHE A 27 5.86 13.49 -5.16
N LEU A 28 5.09 13.03 -4.17
CA LEU A 28 5.63 12.34 -2.99
C LEU A 28 6.33 11.04 -3.37
N PHE A 29 5.73 10.25 -4.25
CA PHE A 29 6.32 9.01 -4.73
C PHE A 29 7.66 9.23 -5.46
N LEU A 30 7.76 10.29 -6.29
CA LEU A 30 8.97 10.62 -7.04
C LEU A 30 10.07 11.25 -6.17
N THR A 31 9.71 11.96 -5.10
CA THR A 31 10.68 12.67 -4.25
C THR A 31 11.12 11.89 -3.04
N LYS A 32 10.18 11.22 -2.35
CA LYS A 32 10.46 10.46 -1.12
C LYS A 32 10.62 8.96 -1.35
N ASN A 33 10.17 8.44 -2.51
CA ASN A 33 10.07 7.01 -2.79
C ASN A 33 9.21 6.25 -1.75
N LEU A 34 9.17 4.93 -1.86
CA LEU A 34 8.57 4.04 -0.87
C LEU A 34 9.66 3.51 0.07
N ASN A 35 9.35 3.40 1.35
CA ASN A 35 10.19 2.68 2.30
C ASN A 35 9.97 1.16 2.09
N LEU A 36 10.76 0.57 1.19
CA LEU A 36 10.65 -0.85 0.85
C LEU A 36 11.14 -1.73 1.99
N GLY A 37 10.33 -2.72 2.37
CA GLY A 37 10.67 -3.74 3.34
C GLY A 37 11.67 -4.77 2.80
N ILE A 38 12.09 -5.68 3.68
CA ILE A 38 13.05 -6.76 3.36
C ILE A 38 12.53 -7.69 2.26
N ASP A 39 11.20 -7.80 2.09
CA ASP A 39 10.59 -8.58 1.00
C ASP A 39 11.07 -8.15 -0.38
N PHE A 40 11.43 -6.88 -0.56
CA PHE A 40 11.82 -6.30 -1.85
C PHE A 40 13.29 -5.90 -1.93
N LYS A 41 13.90 -5.48 -0.80
CA LYS A 41 15.32 -5.14 -0.72
C LYS A 41 16.19 -6.36 -0.45
N GLY A 42 15.65 -7.35 0.23
CA GLY A 42 16.40 -8.41 0.88
C GLY A 42 16.97 -7.92 2.22
N GLY A 43 17.44 -8.83 3.04
CA GLY A 43 18.05 -8.52 4.34
C GLY A 43 17.50 -9.37 5.47
N ILE A 44 17.82 -8.97 6.68
CA ILE A 44 17.40 -9.61 7.93
C ILE A 44 16.52 -8.61 8.69
N MET A 45 15.39 -9.08 9.20
CA MET A 45 14.54 -8.33 10.09
C MET A 45 14.46 -9.07 11.44
N VAL A 46 14.73 -8.35 12.51
CA VAL A 46 14.65 -8.88 13.87
C VAL A 46 13.74 -7.97 14.69
N GLU A 47 12.66 -8.51 15.23
CA GLU A 47 11.82 -7.85 16.22
C GLU A 47 12.26 -8.33 17.61
N ALA A 48 12.77 -7.40 18.40
CA ALA A 48 13.28 -7.67 19.73
C ALA A 48 12.55 -6.81 20.77
N LYS A 49 12.03 -7.44 21.80
CA LYS A 49 11.41 -6.77 22.94
C LYS A 49 12.38 -6.74 24.11
N PHE A 50 12.65 -5.53 24.58
CA PHE A 50 13.48 -5.26 25.76
C PHE A 50 12.62 -5.19 27.03
N SER A 51 13.22 -5.49 28.17
CA SER A 51 12.56 -5.36 29.48
C SER A 51 12.22 -3.90 29.80
N GLU A 52 13.09 -2.98 29.39
CA GLU A 52 12.89 -1.52 29.48
C GLU A 52 13.14 -0.87 28.11
N ALA A 53 12.58 0.33 27.88
CA ALA A 53 12.76 1.05 26.61
C ALA A 53 14.24 1.42 26.41
N PRO A 54 14.93 0.88 25.38
CA PRO A 54 16.35 1.14 25.19
C PRO A 54 16.58 2.50 24.55
N ASN A 55 17.75 3.10 24.83
CA ASN A 55 18.16 4.31 24.14
C ASN A 55 18.58 4.00 22.69
N LEU A 56 17.77 4.43 21.73
CA LEU A 56 18.00 4.15 20.30
C LEU A 56 19.34 4.68 19.79
N ALA A 57 19.87 5.79 20.33
CA ALA A 57 21.16 6.33 19.89
C ALA A 57 22.31 5.43 20.30
N ILE A 58 22.27 4.91 21.54
CA ILE A 58 23.27 3.95 22.03
C ILE A 58 23.16 2.64 21.27
N LEU A 59 21.95 2.20 20.99
CA LEU A 59 21.69 0.96 20.27
C LEU A 59 22.21 1.03 18.82
N ARG A 60 22.01 2.15 18.14
CA ARG A 60 22.58 2.39 16.80
C ARG A 60 24.11 2.32 16.81
N ASP A 61 24.76 3.01 17.75
CA ASP A 61 26.22 3.00 17.87
C ASP A 61 26.79 1.58 18.14
N LYS A 62 26.08 0.78 18.93
CA LYS A 62 26.43 -0.64 19.16
C LYS A 62 26.34 -1.45 17.85
N ILE A 63 25.24 -1.32 17.13
CA ILE A 63 24.98 -2.11 15.91
C ILE A 63 25.91 -1.66 14.76
N ASP A 64 26.17 -0.37 14.61
CA ASP A 64 27.09 0.16 13.58
C ASP A 64 28.52 -0.35 13.77
N LYS A 65 28.97 -0.54 15.04
CA LYS A 65 30.28 -1.13 15.37
C LYS A 65 30.43 -2.59 14.93
N LEU A 66 29.31 -3.32 14.78
CA LEU A 66 29.35 -4.72 14.34
C LEU A 66 29.72 -4.88 12.86
N GLN A 67 29.66 -3.80 12.06
CA GLN A 67 29.95 -3.78 10.63
C GLN A 67 29.19 -4.87 9.83
N ILE A 68 27.94 -5.12 10.21
CA ILE A 68 27.07 -6.18 9.64
C ILE A 68 26.24 -5.68 8.44
N GLY A 69 26.43 -4.43 8.01
CA GLY A 69 25.71 -3.80 6.91
C GLY A 69 25.00 -2.51 7.33
N ASN A 70 24.24 -1.93 6.41
CA ASN A 70 23.39 -0.80 6.76
C ASN A 70 22.30 -1.29 7.70
N SER A 71 22.20 -0.63 8.86
CA SER A 71 21.21 -0.95 9.88
C SER A 71 20.16 0.15 9.98
N GLU A 72 18.89 -0.22 9.93
CA GLU A 72 17.77 0.66 10.26
C GLU A 72 17.14 0.15 11.56
N ILE A 73 17.02 1.03 12.56
CA ILE A 73 16.50 0.70 13.89
C ILE A 73 15.36 1.64 14.20
N GLN A 74 14.18 1.07 14.48
CA GLN A 74 12.98 1.84 14.78
C GLN A 74 12.17 1.20 15.91
N GLU A 75 11.42 2.00 16.65
CA GLU A 75 10.40 1.50 17.57
C GLU A 75 9.24 0.86 16.83
N PHE A 76 8.69 -0.21 17.36
CA PHE A 76 7.60 -0.96 16.75
C PHE A 76 6.49 -1.25 17.76
N GLY A 77 5.40 -0.54 17.68
CA GLY A 77 4.28 -0.65 18.61
C GLY A 77 4.60 0.00 19.96
N ASP A 78 5.13 -0.78 20.90
CA ASP A 78 5.53 -0.29 22.23
C ASP A 78 6.95 0.28 22.20
N SER A 79 7.26 1.22 23.08
CA SER A 79 8.59 1.86 23.18
C SER A 79 9.72 0.89 23.57
N ASN A 80 9.39 -0.26 24.12
CA ASN A 80 10.35 -1.32 24.46
C ASN A 80 10.49 -2.41 23.38
N THR A 81 9.77 -2.31 22.29
CA THR A 81 9.89 -3.23 21.13
C THR A 81 10.61 -2.54 20.01
N ILE A 82 11.73 -3.09 19.59
CA ILE A 82 12.60 -2.52 18.56
C ILE A 82 12.67 -3.44 17.36
N LEU A 83 12.51 -2.86 16.19
CA LEU A 83 12.67 -3.52 14.91
C LEU A 83 14.04 -3.18 14.32
N PHE A 84 14.85 -4.19 14.14
CA PHE A 84 16.14 -4.11 13.45
C PHE A 84 15.96 -4.60 12.03
N ARG A 85 16.38 -3.78 11.05
CA ARG A 85 16.52 -4.17 9.66
C ARG A 85 17.97 -4.06 9.27
N LEU A 86 18.53 -5.13 8.79
CA LEU A 86 19.92 -5.24 8.39
C LEU A 86 19.97 -5.57 6.91
N GLU A 87 20.43 -4.62 6.10
CA GLU A 87 20.66 -4.87 4.68
C GLU A 87 21.95 -5.67 4.52
N LYS A 88 21.88 -6.85 3.87
CA LYS A 88 23.05 -7.67 3.60
C LYS A 88 23.94 -6.95 2.58
N ILE A 89 25.20 -6.69 2.97
CA ILE A 89 26.24 -6.30 2.03
C ILE A 89 26.70 -7.57 1.32
N ASP A 90 26.65 -7.61 -0.02
CA ASP A 90 27.06 -8.75 -0.84
C ASP A 90 28.54 -9.14 -0.63
N ASP A 91 29.39 -8.21 -0.15
CA ASP A 91 30.82 -8.41 0.10
C ASP A 91 31.15 -9.04 1.48
N ASN A 92 30.19 -9.20 2.37
CA ASN A 92 30.44 -9.80 3.66
C ASN A 92 30.30 -11.33 3.57
N ASN A 93 31.40 -12.07 3.73
CA ASN A 93 31.45 -13.53 3.80
C ASN A 93 30.71 -14.15 5.00
N MET A 94 29.94 -13.34 5.76
CA MET A 94 29.20 -13.81 6.92
C MET A 94 27.89 -14.50 6.50
N THR A 95 27.63 -15.64 7.12
CA THR A 95 26.31 -16.29 6.96
C THR A 95 25.26 -15.54 7.77
N GLN A 96 23.99 -15.77 7.44
CA GLN A 96 22.86 -15.15 8.12
C GLN A 96 22.85 -15.48 9.63
N GLU A 97 23.12 -16.74 9.96
CA GLU A 97 23.20 -17.21 11.33
C GLU A 97 24.30 -16.44 12.09
N GLN A 98 25.43 -16.18 11.47
CA GLN A 98 26.52 -15.42 12.09
C GLN A 98 26.12 -13.96 12.34
N ILE A 99 25.38 -13.33 11.43
CA ILE A 99 24.87 -11.96 11.61
C ILE A 99 23.87 -11.92 12.77
N ILE A 100 22.90 -12.82 12.76
CA ILE A 100 21.90 -12.92 13.83
C ILE A 100 22.57 -13.23 15.18
N GLN A 101 23.59 -14.08 15.19
CA GLN A 101 24.29 -14.45 16.42
C GLN A 101 25.14 -13.29 16.95
N LYS A 102 25.80 -12.52 16.07
CA LYS A 102 26.48 -11.28 16.46
C LYS A 102 25.51 -10.26 17.04
N LEU A 103 24.36 -10.07 16.40
CA LEU A 103 23.33 -9.18 16.90
C LEU A 103 22.85 -9.61 18.29
N LYS A 104 22.56 -10.90 18.47
CA LYS A 104 22.11 -11.44 19.75
C LYS A 104 23.15 -11.31 20.87
N ASN A 105 24.42 -11.48 20.54
CA ASN A 105 25.48 -11.35 21.51
C ASN A 105 25.75 -9.90 21.96
N GLU A 106 25.36 -8.91 21.15
CA GLU A 106 25.52 -7.49 21.47
C GLU A 106 24.31 -6.90 22.22
N LEU A 107 23.17 -7.55 22.11
CA LEU A 107 21.94 -7.19 22.83
C LEU A 107 21.94 -7.88 24.19
N ASP A 108 21.22 -7.30 25.16
CA ASP A 108 21.15 -7.82 26.53
C ASP A 108 20.52 -9.23 26.55
N ASP A 109 21.01 -10.07 27.47
CA ASP A 109 20.57 -11.47 27.60
C ASP A 109 19.06 -11.61 27.92
N ASP A 110 18.42 -10.53 28.40
CA ASP A 110 17.00 -10.48 28.79
C ASP A 110 16.10 -9.99 27.59
N THR A 111 16.66 -9.99 26.37
CA THR A 111 15.93 -9.57 25.17
C THR A 111 15.09 -10.71 24.59
N ASP A 112 13.77 -10.51 24.48
CA ASP A 112 12.84 -11.46 23.87
C ASP A 112 12.77 -11.25 22.35
N TYR A 113 13.25 -12.21 21.58
CA TYR A 113 13.25 -12.20 20.11
C TYR A 113 11.94 -12.74 19.57
N ARG A 114 10.99 -11.87 19.24
CA ARG A 114 9.64 -12.23 18.81
C ARG A 114 9.56 -12.71 17.37
N ARG A 115 10.38 -12.10 16.50
CA ARG A 115 10.35 -12.39 15.08
C ARG A 115 11.75 -12.23 14.49
N VAL A 116 12.17 -13.23 13.73
CA VAL A 116 13.41 -13.18 12.96
C VAL A 116 13.09 -13.64 11.55
N GLU A 117 13.22 -12.75 10.60
CA GLU A 117 12.96 -13.02 9.19
C GLU A 117 14.19 -12.74 8.34
N PHE A 118 14.31 -13.48 7.27
CA PHE A 118 15.37 -13.31 6.29
C PHE A 118 14.85 -13.46 4.88
N VAL A 119 15.25 -12.54 4.02
CA VAL A 119 14.99 -12.60 2.58
C VAL A 119 16.31 -12.40 1.82
N GLY A 120 16.70 -13.41 1.04
CA GLY A 120 17.88 -13.28 0.19
C GLY A 120 17.68 -12.22 -0.89
N PRO A 121 18.73 -11.47 -1.32
CA PRO A 121 18.61 -10.39 -2.31
C PRO A 121 18.03 -10.83 -3.65
N LYS A 122 18.34 -12.06 -4.08
CA LYS A 122 17.77 -12.65 -5.31
C LYS A 122 16.27 -12.87 -5.17
N VAL A 123 15.84 -13.43 -4.03
CA VAL A 123 14.43 -13.68 -3.72
C VAL A 123 13.67 -12.35 -3.65
N GLY A 124 14.21 -11.32 -3.00
CA GLY A 124 13.60 -9.99 -2.94
C GLY A 124 13.37 -9.37 -4.34
N LYS A 125 14.34 -9.49 -5.25
CA LYS A 125 14.17 -9.03 -6.64
C LYS A 125 13.08 -9.81 -7.38
N GLU A 126 13.01 -11.13 -7.19
CA GLU A 126 11.96 -11.96 -7.77
C GLU A 126 10.57 -11.61 -7.21
N LEU A 127 10.44 -11.46 -5.89
CA LEU A 127 9.20 -11.05 -5.23
C LEU A 127 8.73 -9.67 -5.72
N LYS A 128 9.62 -8.69 -5.85
CA LYS A 128 9.29 -7.39 -6.44
C LYS A 128 8.73 -7.51 -7.85
N SER A 129 9.35 -8.33 -8.70
CA SER A 129 8.87 -8.57 -10.08
C SER A 129 7.49 -9.24 -10.08
N ILE A 130 7.28 -10.24 -9.23
CA ILE A 130 6.01 -10.94 -9.08
C ILE A 130 4.92 -9.98 -8.59
N ALA A 131 5.20 -9.15 -7.59
CA ALA A 131 4.28 -8.16 -7.05
C ALA A 131 3.81 -7.15 -8.11
N ILE A 132 4.74 -6.59 -8.89
CA ILE A 132 4.40 -5.67 -9.99
C ILE A 132 3.51 -6.39 -11.03
N LYS A 133 3.85 -7.60 -11.43
CA LYS A 133 3.06 -8.38 -12.37
C LYS A 133 1.66 -8.69 -11.82
N ALA A 134 1.56 -9.06 -10.55
CA ALA A 134 0.27 -9.35 -9.91
C ALA A 134 -0.65 -8.13 -9.93
N VAL A 135 -0.15 -6.94 -9.60
CA VAL A 135 -0.93 -5.68 -9.66
C VAL A 135 -1.35 -5.40 -11.11
N LEU A 136 -0.43 -5.46 -12.07
CA LEU A 136 -0.74 -5.18 -13.49
C LEU A 136 -1.78 -6.16 -14.05
N PHE A 137 -1.60 -7.47 -13.84
CA PHE A 137 -2.56 -8.47 -14.30
C PHE A 137 -3.93 -8.31 -13.65
N SER A 138 -3.97 -7.95 -12.35
CA SER A 138 -5.23 -7.67 -11.66
C SER A 138 -5.95 -6.48 -12.26
N LEU A 139 -5.26 -5.37 -12.54
CA LEU A 139 -5.85 -4.18 -13.17
C LEU A 139 -6.37 -4.49 -14.58
N ILE A 140 -5.62 -5.27 -15.38
CA ILE A 140 -6.06 -5.70 -16.71
C ILE A 140 -7.29 -6.61 -16.62
N ALA A 141 -7.29 -7.58 -15.72
CA ALA A 141 -8.43 -8.47 -15.52
C ALA A 141 -9.68 -7.72 -15.08
N MET A 142 -9.55 -6.74 -14.19
CA MET A 142 -10.64 -5.88 -13.74
C MET A 142 -11.18 -5.01 -14.89
N PHE A 143 -10.30 -4.43 -15.72
CA PHE A 143 -10.72 -3.68 -16.92
C PHE A 143 -11.52 -4.56 -17.89
N ILE A 144 -11.01 -5.75 -18.21
CA ILE A 144 -11.67 -6.71 -19.09
C ILE A 144 -13.04 -7.11 -18.52
N TYR A 145 -13.10 -7.43 -17.21
CA TYR A 145 -14.34 -7.79 -16.54
C TYR A 145 -15.40 -6.70 -16.69
N ILE A 146 -15.07 -5.44 -16.39
CA ILE A 146 -15.99 -4.31 -16.49
C ILE A 146 -16.42 -4.08 -17.95
N TRP A 147 -15.49 -4.16 -18.88
CA TRP A 147 -15.81 -4.01 -20.32
C TRP A 147 -16.86 -5.02 -20.77
N PHE A 148 -16.66 -6.29 -20.47
CA PHE A 148 -17.65 -7.34 -20.81
C PHE A 148 -18.96 -7.19 -20.05
N ARG A 149 -18.88 -6.88 -18.74
CA ARG A 149 -20.04 -6.77 -17.85
C ARG A 149 -21.00 -5.66 -18.27
N PHE A 150 -20.50 -4.55 -18.76
CA PHE A 150 -21.30 -3.37 -19.14
C PHE A 150 -21.45 -3.17 -20.66
N SER A 151 -20.92 -4.08 -21.47
CA SER A 151 -20.96 -4.03 -22.93
C SER A 151 -20.52 -2.68 -23.52
N GLY A 152 -19.59 -1.99 -22.85
CA GLY A 152 -19.06 -0.69 -23.28
C GLY A 152 -17.67 -0.41 -22.71
N TRP A 153 -16.72 -0.12 -23.59
CA TRP A 153 -15.35 0.19 -23.20
C TRP A 153 -15.23 1.46 -22.34
N GLN A 154 -16.19 2.37 -22.44
CA GLN A 154 -16.24 3.62 -21.68
C GLN A 154 -16.38 3.35 -20.16
N PHE A 155 -17.20 2.35 -19.79
CA PHE A 155 -17.35 1.92 -18.40
C PHE A 155 -16.04 1.31 -17.89
N GLY A 156 -15.39 0.48 -18.71
CA GLY A 156 -14.08 -0.10 -18.36
C GLY A 156 -13.01 0.99 -18.16
N LEU A 157 -12.98 2.00 -19.04
CA LEU A 157 -12.04 3.10 -18.91
C LEU A 157 -12.30 3.95 -17.66
N GLY A 158 -13.57 4.26 -17.37
CA GLY A 158 -13.96 4.98 -16.15
C GLY A 158 -13.53 4.24 -14.88
N ALA A 159 -13.77 2.92 -14.82
CA ALA A 159 -13.33 2.08 -13.71
C ALA A 159 -11.79 2.04 -13.59
N LEU A 160 -11.07 1.94 -14.72
CA LEU A 160 -9.60 1.94 -14.71
C LEU A 160 -9.03 3.27 -14.18
N VAL A 161 -9.62 4.40 -14.55
CA VAL A 161 -9.22 5.72 -14.03
C VAL A 161 -9.45 5.81 -12.52
N ALA A 162 -10.60 5.32 -12.03
CA ALA A 162 -10.90 5.28 -10.61
C ALA A 162 -9.89 4.38 -9.85
N LEU A 163 -9.62 3.18 -10.36
CA LEU A 163 -8.62 2.28 -9.78
C LEU A 163 -7.22 2.89 -9.75
N PHE A 164 -6.83 3.54 -10.84
CA PHE A 164 -5.52 4.21 -10.90
C PHE A 164 -5.42 5.34 -9.86
N HIS A 165 -6.50 6.13 -9.70
CA HIS A 165 -6.59 7.15 -8.66
C HIS A 165 -6.38 6.54 -7.28
N ASP A 166 -7.07 5.44 -6.95
CA ASP A 166 -7.03 4.84 -5.62
C ASP A 166 -5.68 4.18 -5.32
N VAL A 167 -5.12 3.46 -6.28
CA VAL A 167 -3.78 2.86 -6.16
C VAL A 167 -2.72 3.94 -6.00
N LEU A 168 -2.74 4.99 -6.84
CA LEU A 168 -1.77 6.08 -6.77
C LEU A 168 -1.88 6.86 -5.46
N SER A 169 -3.10 7.13 -4.99
CA SER A 169 -3.35 7.79 -3.70
C SER A 169 -2.83 6.96 -2.53
N THR A 170 -3.04 5.63 -2.58
CA THR A 170 -2.52 4.71 -1.57
C THR A 170 -0.98 4.69 -1.58
N MET A 171 -0.34 4.64 -2.75
CA MET A 171 1.12 4.74 -2.86
C MET A 171 1.64 6.08 -2.34
N GLY A 172 0.91 7.18 -2.60
CA GLY A 172 1.21 8.51 -2.05
C GLY A 172 1.15 8.53 -0.53
N PHE A 173 0.16 7.85 0.06
CA PHE A 173 0.06 7.70 1.51
C PHE A 173 1.25 6.93 2.10
N PHE A 174 1.65 5.80 1.52
CA PHE A 174 2.85 5.07 1.93
C PHE A 174 4.12 5.92 1.81
N SER A 175 4.25 6.67 0.71
CA SER A 175 5.38 7.58 0.50
C SER A 175 5.39 8.76 1.48
N LEU A 176 4.23 9.28 1.90
CA LEU A 176 4.12 10.34 2.88
C LEU A 176 4.48 9.87 4.28
N THR A 177 3.90 8.75 4.70
CA THR A 177 4.03 8.21 6.06
C THR A 177 5.30 7.42 6.29
N GLN A 178 5.97 6.99 5.20
CA GLN A 178 7.16 6.12 5.25
C GLN A 178 6.93 4.81 6.03
N ILE A 179 5.67 4.39 6.16
CA ILE A 179 5.33 3.04 6.65
C ILE A 179 5.94 2.01 5.70
N GLU A 180 6.43 0.91 6.25
CA GLU A 180 7.06 -0.15 5.49
C GLU A 180 6.16 -0.70 4.39
N PHE A 181 6.69 -0.71 3.17
CA PHE A 181 6.03 -1.25 2.00
C PHE A 181 6.55 -2.67 1.71
N ASN A 182 5.75 -3.67 2.01
CA ASN A 182 6.07 -5.09 1.93
C ASN A 182 5.00 -5.87 1.14
N LEU A 183 5.07 -7.20 1.12
CA LEU A 183 4.08 -8.03 0.41
C LEU A 183 2.65 -7.87 0.95
N ALA A 184 2.49 -7.64 2.27
CA ALA A 184 1.18 -7.36 2.86
C ALA A 184 0.61 -6.03 2.34
N SER A 185 1.46 -5.04 2.08
CA SER A 185 1.06 -3.76 1.46
C SER A 185 0.52 -3.95 0.04
N ILE A 186 1.12 -4.87 -0.75
CA ILE A 186 0.59 -5.24 -2.07
C ILE A 186 -0.78 -5.90 -1.94
N ALA A 187 -0.95 -6.82 -0.99
CA ALA A 187 -2.26 -7.44 -0.74
C ALA A 187 -3.31 -6.40 -0.32
N ALA A 188 -2.94 -5.42 0.49
CA ALA A 188 -3.82 -4.31 0.87
C ALA A 188 -4.23 -3.45 -0.34
N ILE A 189 -3.30 -3.11 -1.23
CA ILE A 189 -3.59 -2.38 -2.48
C ILE A 189 -4.57 -3.17 -3.36
N LEU A 190 -4.35 -4.47 -3.54
CA LEU A 190 -5.26 -5.32 -4.31
C LEU A 190 -6.64 -5.42 -3.66
N THR A 191 -6.71 -5.43 -2.34
CA THR A 191 -7.98 -5.40 -1.58
C THR A 191 -8.71 -4.08 -1.78
N ILE A 192 -8.02 -2.94 -1.68
CA ILE A 192 -8.60 -1.61 -1.95
C ILE A 192 -9.13 -1.55 -3.39
N ALA A 193 -8.35 -2.02 -4.36
CA ALA A 193 -8.76 -2.08 -5.75
C ALA A 193 -10.02 -2.95 -5.95
N GLY A 194 -10.11 -4.09 -5.25
CA GLY A 194 -11.29 -4.96 -5.27
C GLY A 194 -12.55 -4.29 -4.71
N TYR A 195 -12.43 -3.57 -3.61
CA TYR A 195 -13.54 -2.80 -3.04
C TYR A 195 -13.95 -1.63 -3.93
N SER A 196 -12.99 -0.88 -4.47
CA SER A 196 -13.25 0.25 -5.37
C SER A 196 -14.02 -0.20 -6.61
N ILE A 197 -13.60 -1.32 -7.22
CA ILE A 197 -14.30 -1.84 -8.41
C ILE A 197 -15.72 -2.31 -8.08
N ASN A 198 -15.93 -2.94 -6.93
CA ASN A 198 -17.27 -3.36 -6.49
C ASN A 198 -18.21 -2.16 -6.36
N ASP A 199 -17.77 -1.07 -5.76
CA ASP A 199 -18.54 0.15 -5.63
C ASP A 199 -18.83 0.79 -6.98
N THR A 200 -17.83 0.83 -7.86
CA THR A 200 -17.97 1.33 -9.24
C THR A 200 -19.01 0.52 -10.01
N VAL A 201 -18.99 -0.81 -9.91
CA VAL A 201 -19.98 -1.71 -10.55
C VAL A 201 -21.40 -1.39 -10.07
N VAL A 202 -21.60 -1.22 -8.76
CA VAL A 202 -22.93 -0.90 -8.20
C VAL A 202 -23.46 0.43 -8.75
N VAL A 203 -22.60 1.45 -8.81
CA VAL A 203 -22.99 2.76 -9.39
C VAL A 203 -23.29 2.64 -10.89
N PHE A 204 -22.45 1.94 -11.65
CA PHE A 204 -22.63 1.75 -13.09
C PHE A 204 -23.89 0.94 -13.41
N ASP A 205 -24.21 -0.09 -12.65
CA ASP A 205 -25.47 -0.85 -12.80
C ASP A 205 -26.68 0.07 -12.58
N ARG A 206 -26.65 0.92 -11.56
CA ARG A 206 -27.74 1.89 -11.30
C ARG A 206 -27.87 2.94 -12.41
N ILE A 207 -26.75 3.45 -12.89
CA ILE A 207 -26.79 4.39 -14.04
C ILE A 207 -27.43 3.72 -15.25
N ARG A 208 -27.00 2.51 -15.60
CA ARG A 208 -27.53 1.74 -16.73
C ARG A 208 -29.03 1.43 -16.56
N GLU A 209 -29.44 1.01 -15.37
CA GLU A 209 -30.86 0.74 -15.05
C GLU A 209 -31.73 2.00 -15.23
N ASN A 210 -31.25 3.14 -14.72
CA ASN A 210 -31.98 4.40 -14.79
C ASN A 210 -32.00 4.99 -16.20
N LEU A 211 -30.95 4.80 -17.01
CA LEU A 211 -30.90 5.22 -18.43
C LEU A 211 -31.99 4.55 -19.27
N VAL A 212 -32.34 3.29 -18.96
CA VAL A 212 -33.38 2.54 -19.69
C VAL A 212 -34.78 2.92 -19.22
N LYS A 213 -34.96 3.29 -17.96
CA LYS A 213 -36.29 3.47 -17.33
C LYS A 213 -36.81 4.90 -17.36
N THR A 214 -36.00 5.90 -17.67
CA THR A 214 -36.39 7.29 -17.43
C THR A 214 -35.85 8.24 -18.50
N ASP A 215 -36.72 9.10 -19.07
CA ASP A 215 -36.38 10.21 -19.96
C ASP A 215 -35.97 11.50 -19.18
N ARG A 216 -35.36 11.34 -18.00
CA ARG A 216 -34.92 12.47 -17.18
C ARG A 216 -33.63 13.08 -17.71
N ALA A 217 -33.38 14.34 -17.31
CA ALA A 217 -32.10 14.99 -17.60
C ALA A 217 -30.94 14.16 -17.00
N LEU A 218 -29.86 14.03 -17.76
CA LEU A 218 -28.70 13.22 -17.39
C LEU A 218 -28.15 13.57 -15.98
N GLU A 219 -28.17 14.85 -15.63
CA GLU A 219 -27.73 15.32 -14.29
C GLU A 219 -28.55 14.74 -13.15
N GLU A 220 -29.87 14.74 -13.28
CA GLU A 220 -30.78 14.20 -12.25
C GLU A 220 -30.64 12.69 -12.14
N LEU A 221 -30.50 12.01 -13.28
CA LEU A 221 -30.29 10.56 -13.35
C LEU A 221 -28.99 10.17 -12.65
N LEU A 222 -27.87 10.85 -12.92
CA LEU A 222 -26.58 10.58 -12.29
C LEU A 222 -26.65 10.84 -10.77
N ASN A 223 -27.24 11.97 -10.34
CA ASN A 223 -27.42 12.25 -8.90
C ASN A 223 -28.21 11.17 -8.20
N GLN A 224 -29.29 10.70 -8.80
CA GLN A 224 -30.13 9.64 -8.23
C GLN A 224 -29.37 8.31 -8.15
N SER A 225 -28.59 7.98 -9.21
CA SER A 225 -27.83 6.74 -9.29
C SER A 225 -26.69 6.65 -8.27
N ILE A 226 -26.11 7.79 -7.88
CA ILE A 226 -25.06 7.85 -6.87
C ILE A 226 -25.65 7.88 -5.45
N ASN A 227 -26.75 8.63 -5.23
CA ASN A 227 -27.36 8.74 -3.89
C ASN A 227 -27.98 7.43 -3.39
N ARG A 228 -28.57 6.60 -4.26
CA ARG A 228 -29.22 5.35 -3.85
C ARG A 228 -28.25 4.35 -3.20
N PRO A 229 -27.14 3.95 -3.79
CA PRO A 229 -26.17 3.04 -3.15
C PRO A 229 -25.63 3.58 -1.82
N CYS A 230 -25.47 4.90 -1.68
CA CYS A 230 -25.05 5.53 -0.43
C CYS A 230 -26.10 5.45 0.69
N GLN A 231 -27.37 5.20 0.36
CA GLN A 231 -28.47 5.08 1.33
C GLN A 231 -28.78 3.64 1.72
N GLU A 232 -28.41 2.68 0.86
CA GLU A 232 -28.64 1.25 1.05
C GLU A 232 -27.52 0.55 1.83
N ARG A 233 -26.38 1.27 2.09
CA ARG A 233 -25.29 0.87 3.00
C ARG A 233 -25.53 1.42 4.41
#